data_10dda060c7bb12b8cfe034e9e7af11ca
#
_entry.id   10dda060c7bb12b8cfe034e9e7af11ca
#
_cell.length_a   1.000
_cell.length_b   1.000
_cell.length_c   1.000
_cell.angle_alpha   90.00
_cell.angle_beta   90.00
_cell.angle_gamma   90.00
#
_symmetry.space_group_name_H-M   'P 1'
#
loop_
_entity.id
_entity.type
_entity.pdbx_description
1 polymer ?
#
loop_
_entity_poly.entity_id
_entity_poly.type
_entity_poly.pdbx_seq_one_letter_code
_entity_poly.pdbx_strand_id
1 'polypeptide(L)'
;GRNTYVQFNQPLSLKQVIDEYRHSEERANRKLARILRTHFRRVRQAVLGPDLSHRRTLVAGLVRTQAVKEAIRETAARDDIPPEKVRAKAYKYADEIAASMSVVTIRFMEVLLSWLWNRIYNGIAINNIRVVKEVAQDNAVVYVPCHRSHIDYLLLSYVLFHEGLMTPHVAAGKNLDMPVIGPILRRGGAFFLRRSFRDNRLYGAVFDEYVHQLITRGHPVEYFIEGGRSRTGRMLPPRPGMLAMTLRSFL
;
A
#
# COMPACT_ATOMS: atom_id res chain seq x y z
N GLY A 1 -6.93 2.41 -24.48
CA GLY A 1 -6.64 3.83 -24.63
C GLY A 1 -5.73 4.28 -23.51
N ARG A 2 -4.67 5.02 -23.81
CA ARG A 2 -3.83 5.65 -22.78
C ARG A 2 -4.64 6.82 -22.21
N ASN A 3 -5.13 6.68 -20.98
CA ASN A 3 -5.72 7.81 -20.27
C ASN A 3 -4.59 8.77 -19.89
N THR A 4 -4.58 9.94 -20.51
CA THR A 4 -3.69 11.03 -20.12
C THR A 4 -4.44 11.90 -19.13
N TYR A 5 -3.96 11.98 -17.91
CA TYR A 5 -4.51 12.90 -16.91
C TYR A 5 -3.78 14.24 -17.00
N VAL A 6 -4.54 15.29 -17.23
CA VAL A 6 -4.05 16.67 -17.17
C VAL A 6 -4.71 17.33 -15.97
N GLN A 7 -3.92 17.73 -15.00
CA GLN A 7 -4.39 18.44 -13.82
C GLN A 7 -3.88 19.88 -13.86
N PHE A 8 -4.80 20.82 -13.86
CA PHE A 8 -4.49 22.24 -13.71
C PHE A 8 -4.51 22.59 -12.21
N ASN A 9 -3.40 23.09 -11.70
CA ASN A 9 -3.28 23.54 -10.33
C ASN A 9 -3.21 25.06 -10.28
N GLN A 10 -3.19 25.62 -9.06
CA GLN A 10 -3.00 27.06 -8.89
C GLN A 10 -1.74 27.54 -9.61
N PRO A 11 -1.83 28.63 -10.38
CA PRO A 11 -0.69 29.13 -11.13
C PRO A 11 0.42 29.60 -10.17
N LEU A 12 1.66 29.27 -10.48
CA LEU A 12 2.82 29.77 -9.78
C LEU A 12 3.27 31.08 -10.40
N SER A 13 3.28 32.17 -9.65
CA SER A 13 3.78 33.45 -10.10
C SER A 13 5.32 33.46 -10.11
N LEU A 14 5.91 33.34 -11.29
CA LEU A 14 7.37 33.47 -11.47
C LEU A 14 7.86 34.84 -11.00
N LYS A 15 7.08 35.91 -11.23
CA LYS A 15 7.40 37.26 -10.80
C LYS A 15 7.61 37.34 -9.30
N GLN A 16 6.71 36.74 -8.50
CA GLN A 16 6.84 36.71 -7.04
C GLN A 16 8.13 35.99 -6.59
N VAL A 17 8.48 34.88 -7.22
CA VAL A 17 9.71 34.14 -6.88
C VAL A 17 10.96 34.95 -7.27
N ILE A 18 10.95 35.62 -8.43
CA ILE A 18 12.05 36.47 -8.86
C ILE A 18 12.19 37.71 -7.97
N ASP A 19 11.09 38.35 -7.61
CA ASP A 19 11.08 39.51 -6.75
C ASP A 19 11.57 39.20 -5.31
N GLU A 20 11.22 38.02 -4.78
CA GLU A 20 11.71 37.57 -3.47
C GLU A 20 13.24 37.31 -3.45
N TYR A 21 13.81 36.89 -4.59
CA TYR A 21 15.23 36.53 -4.70
C TYR A 21 16.00 37.39 -5.70
N ARG A 22 15.64 38.69 -5.83
CA ARG A 22 16.22 39.65 -6.80
C ARG A 22 17.75 39.68 -6.85
N HIS A 23 18.40 39.38 -5.74
CA HIS A 23 19.85 39.47 -5.61
C HIS A 23 20.59 38.15 -5.87
N SER A 24 19.88 37.05 -6.25
CA SER A 24 20.52 35.77 -6.51
C SER A 24 19.67 34.88 -7.42
N GLU A 25 19.94 34.91 -8.69
CA GLU A 25 19.30 34.05 -9.68
C GLU A 25 19.44 32.57 -9.33
N GLU A 26 20.57 32.15 -8.80
CA GLU A 26 20.78 30.78 -8.38
C GLU A 26 19.84 30.34 -7.23
N ARG A 27 19.54 31.24 -6.28
CA ARG A 27 18.59 30.98 -5.20
C ARG A 27 17.16 30.93 -5.74
N ALA A 28 16.78 31.84 -6.64
CA ALA A 28 15.47 31.84 -7.32
C ALA A 28 15.25 30.51 -8.05
N ASN A 29 16.22 30.07 -8.85
CA ASN A 29 16.19 28.82 -9.59
C ASN A 29 16.08 27.59 -8.66
N ARG A 30 16.83 27.55 -7.57
CA ARG A 30 16.75 26.48 -6.55
C ARG A 30 15.38 26.46 -5.87
N LYS A 31 14.81 27.63 -5.54
CA LYS A 31 13.45 27.73 -4.94
C LYS A 31 12.39 27.24 -5.90
N LEU A 32 12.42 27.69 -7.15
CA LEU A 32 11.50 27.28 -8.20
C LEU A 32 11.56 25.76 -8.44
N ALA A 33 12.76 25.22 -8.59
CA ALA A 33 12.95 23.80 -8.76
C ALA A 33 12.45 22.96 -7.56
N ARG A 34 12.57 23.51 -6.33
CA ARG A 34 12.03 22.87 -5.12
C ARG A 34 10.51 22.87 -5.12
N ILE A 35 9.87 23.99 -5.45
CA ILE A 35 8.41 24.13 -5.53
C ILE A 35 7.85 23.15 -6.56
N LEU A 36 8.41 23.16 -7.78
CA LEU A 36 7.99 22.26 -8.87
C LEU A 36 8.17 20.79 -8.48
N ARG A 37 9.33 20.39 -7.95
CA ARG A 37 9.57 19.01 -7.50
C ARG A 37 8.58 18.58 -6.41
N THR A 38 8.28 19.46 -5.45
CA THR A 38 7.32 19.16 -4.38
C THR A 38 5.92 18.99 -4.97
N HIS A 39 5.55 19.86 -5.90
CA HIS A 39 4.26 19.81 -6.56
C HIS A 39 4.11 18.54 -7.40
N PHE A 40 5.05 18.24 -8.29
CA PHE A 40 5.06 17.01 -9.07
C PHE A 40 5.07 15.76 -8.21
N ARG A 41 5.77 15.79 -7.06
CA ARG A 41 5.74 14.68 -6.10
C ARG A 41 4.34 14.49 -5.52
N ARG A 42 3.64 15.57 -5.15
CA ARG A 42 2.24 15.50 -4.64
C ARG A 42 1.29 14.95 -5.70
N VAL A 43 1.32 15.47 -6.93
CA VAL A 43 0.50 14.98 -8.03
C VAL A 43 0.79 13.51 -8.33
N ARG A 44 2.07 13.15 -8.39
CA ARG A 44 2.48 11.76 -8.57
C ARG A 44 1.98 10.87 -7.43
N GLN A 45 2.04 11.33 -6.18
CA GLN A 45 1.53 10.59 -5.03
C GLN A 45 0.01 10.44 -5.07
N ALA A 46 -0.73 11.46 -5.53
CA ALA A 46 -2.18 11.39 -5.68
C ALA A 46 -2.61 10.39 -6.76
N VAL A 47 -1.82 10.25 -7.84
CA VAL A 47 -2.16 9.36 -8.98
C VAL A 47 -1.55 7.97 -8.84
N LEU A 48 -0.32 7.87 -8.34
CA LEU A 48 0.45 6.60 -8.27
C LEU A 48 0.63 6.08 -6.85
N GLY A 49 0.19 6.84 -5.86
CA GLY A 49 0.46 6.56 -4.45
C GLY A 49 1.83 7.06 -3.97
N PRO A 50 2.00 7.16 -2.65
CA PRO A 50 3.28 7.52 -2.07
C PRO A 50 4.36 6.51 -2.47
N ASP A 51 5.54 7.04 -2.74
CA ASP A 51 6.69 6.24 -3.20
C ASP A 51 7.22 5.35 -2.06
N LEU A 52 6.72 4.12 -2.01
CA LEU A 52 7.29 3.05 -1.18
C LEU A 52 8.42 2.30 -1.92
N SER A 53 9.02 2.92 -2.92
CA SER A 53 9.99 2.29 -3.85
C SER A 53 11.23 1.73 -3.15
N HIS A 54 11.47 2.07 -1.89
CA HIS A 54 12.58 1.55 -1.12
C HIS A 54 12.08 0.66 0.03
N ARG A 55 11.67 -0.58 -0.29
CA ARG A 55 11.30 -1.60 0.69
C ARG A 55 12.31 -1.68 1.85
N ARG A 56 13.61 -1.58 1.56
CA ARG A 56 14.66 -1.57 2.61
C ARG A 56 14.49 -0.41 3.58
N THR A 57 14.18 0.78 3.09
CA THR A 57 13.94 1.96 3.94
C THR A 57 12.68 1.80 4.78
N LEU A 58 11.62 1.26 4.18
CA LEU A 58 10.37 0.96 4.90
C LEU A 58 10.62 -0.06 6.02
N VAL A 59 11.24 -1.18 5.72
CA VAL A 59 11.56 -2.24 6.69
C VAL A 59 12.45 -1.70 7.82
N ALA A 60 13.49 -0.92 7.48
CA ALA A 60 14.34 -0.30 8.48
C ALA A 60 13.60 0.74 9.33
N GLY A 61 12.67 1.48 8.73
CA GLY A 61 11.80 2.44 9.42
C GLY A 61 10.89 1.75 10.42
N LEU A 62 10.23 0.67 10.04
CA LEU A 62 9.35 -0.12 10.92
C LEU A 62 10.05 -0.56 12.21
N VAL A 63 11.24 -1.13 12.09
CA VAL A 63 11.99 -1.63 13.27
C VAL A 63 12.48 -0.48 14.18
N ARG A 64 12.47 0.75 13.69
CA ARG A 64 12.86 1.95 14.47
C ARG A 64 11.69 2.64 15.15
N THR A 65 10.45 2.27 14.88
CA THR A 65 9.28 2.87 15.53
C THR A 65 9.23 2.53 17.01
N GLN A 66 8.56 3.37 17.78
CA GLN A 66 8.47 3.18 19.23
C GLN A 66 7.76 1.88 19.60
N ALA A 67 6.62 1.59 18.93
CA ALA A 67 5.85 0.38 19.16
C ALA A 67 6.66 -0.90 18.94
N VAL A 68 7.44 -0.96 17.85
CA VAL A 68 8.28 -2.13 17.56
C VAL A 68 9.48 -2.22 18.50
N LYS A 69 10.08 -1.09 18.91
CA LYS A 69 11.16 -1.08 19.92
C LYS A 69 10.69 -1.60 21.27
N GLU A 70 9.50 -1.22 21.70
CA GLU A 70 8.90 -1.72 22.94
C GLU A 70 8.66 -3.23 22.86
N ALA A 71 8.06 -3.71 21.78
CA ALA A 71 7.88 -5.15 21.55
C ALA A 71 9.20 -5.95 21.52
N ILE A 72 10.29 -5.34 21.00
CA ILE A 72 11.63 -5.94 21.04
C ILE A 72 12.11 -6.05 22.48
N ARG A 73 12.00 -4.99 23.31
CA ARG A 73 12.41 -4.98 24.70
C ARG A 73 11.62 -6.00 25.54
N GLU A 74 10.31 -6.01 25.41
CA GLU A 74 9.43 -6.95 26.10
C GLU A 74 9.75 -8.41 25.74
N THR A 75 9.96 -8.67 24.44
CA THR A 75 10.31 -10.02 23.97
C THR A 75 11.69 -10.43 24.45
N ALA A 76 12.68 -9.55 24.44
CA ALA A 76 14.00 -9.79 24.94
C ALA A 76 14.02 -10.16 26.43
N ALA A 77 13.26 -9.37 27.24
CA ALA A 77 13.15 -9.60 28.68
C ALA A 77 12.39 -10.89 29.01
N ARG A 78 11.29 -11.16 28.31
CA ARG A 78 10.47 -12.36 28.54
C ARG A 78 11.18 -13.67 28.19
N ASP A 79 11.89 -13.68 27.06
CA ASP A 79 12.49 -14.89 26.50
C ASP A 79 13.98 -15.04 26.89
N ASP A 80 14.52 -14.12 27.67
CA ASP A 80 15.94 -14.04 28.07
C ASP A 80 16.89 -14.09 26.86
N ILE A 81 16.56 -13.31 25.82
CA ILE A 81 17.31 -13.25 24.56
C ILE A 81 17.94 -11.86 24.40
N PRO A 82 19.22 -11.76 23.97
CA PRO A 82 19.82 -10.46 23.70
C PRO A 82 18.97 -9.60 22.74
N PRO A 83 18.72 -8.31 23.05
CA PRO A 83 17.88 -7.41 22.28
C PRO A 83 18.26 -7.35 20.78
N GLU A 84 19.54 -7.47 20.47
CA GLU A 84 20.04 -7.45 19.09
C GLU A 84 19.57 -8.67 18.29
N LYS A 85 19.46 -9.85 18.91
CA LYS A 85 18.89 -11.03 18.25
C LYS A 85 17.40 -10.87 17.99
N VAL A 86 16.66 -10.31 18.96
CA VAL A 86 15.24 -10.02 18.80
C VAL A 86 15.02 -8.95 17.73
N ARG A 87 15.86 -7.93 17.68
CA ARG A 87 15.84 -6.89 16.64
C ARG A 87 16.08 -7.48 15.25
N ALA A 88 17.08 -8.36 15.10
CA ALA A 88 17.30 -9.08 13.84
C ALA A 88 16.08 -9.91 13.41
N LYS A 89 15.36 -10.52 14.38
CA LYS A 89 14.11 -11.24 14.15
C LYS A 89 12.99 -10.31 13.70
N ALA A 90 12.87 -9.11 14.29
CA ALA A 90 11.92 -8.08 13.88
C ALA A 90 12.17 -7.61 12.42
N TYR A 91 13.44 -7.44 12.02
CA TYR A 91 13.79 -7.16 10.63
C TYR A 91 13.33 -8.27 9.66
N LYS A 92 13.55 -9.55 10.03
CA LYS A 92 13.07 -10.68 9.22
C LYS A 92 11.55 -10.69 9.10
N TYR A 93 10.82 -10.35 10.16
CA TYR A 93 9.37 -10.24 10.13
C TYR A 93 8.91 -9.07 9.26
N ALA A 94 9.50 -7.90 9.40
CA ALA A 94 9.20 -6.75 8.56
C ALA A 94 9.47 -7.03 7.08
N ASP A 95 10.58 -7.72 6.77
CA ASP A 95 10.90 -8.14 5.40
C ASP A 95 9.95 -9.24 4.89
N GLU A 96 9.51 -10.15 5.75
CA GLU A 96 8.49 -11.16 5.39
C GLU A 96 7.16 -10.50 5.03
N ILE A 97 6.73 -9.49 5.78
CA ILE A 97 5.44 -8.82 5.63
C ILE A 97 5.43 -7.85 4.45
N ALA A 98 6.41 -6.97 4.34
CA ALA A 98 6.35 -5.77 3.51
C ALA A 98 6.16 -6.06 2.01
N ALA A 99 5.26 -5.33 1.37
CA ALA A 99 5.13 -5.23 -0.07
C ALA A 99 6.36 -4.55 -0.70
N SER A 100 6.50 -4.69 -2.01
CA SER A 100 7.56 -4.06 -2.81
C SER A 100 6.97 -3.52 -4.11
N MET A 101 5.96 -2.67 -3.99
CA MET A 101 5.16 -2.19 -5.13
C MET A 101 6.04 -1.63 -6.25
N SER A 102 5.75 -2.01 -7.49
CA SER A 102 6.48 -1.61 -8.69
C SER A 102 5.51 -1.18 -9.78
N VAL A 103 5.60 0.06 -10.21
CA VAL A 103 4.77 0.61 -11.29
C VAL A 103 4.95 -0.18 -12.59
N VAL A 104 6.17 -0.64 -12.88
CA VAL A 104 6.45 -1.46 -14.06
C VAL A 104 5.69 -2.78 -14.01
N THR A 105 5.69 -3.44 -12.84
CA THR A 105 4.95 -4.70 -12.65
C THR A 105 3.45 -4.47 -12.72
N ILE A 106 2.93 -3.40 -12.13
CA ILE A 106 1.50 -3.06 -12.19
C ILE A 106 1.06 -2.82 -13.64
N ARG A 107 1.83 -2.06 -14.42
CA ARG A 107 1.54 -1.85 -15.85
C ARG A 107 1.61 -3.13 -16.67
N PHE A 108 2.59 -3.97 -16.41
CA PHE A 108 2.67 -5.29 -17.05
C PHE A 108 1.43 -6.14 -16.73
N MET A 109 1.03 -6.17 -15.46
CA MET A 109 -0.18 -6.89 -15.03
C MET A 109 -1.45 -6.29 -15.63
N GLU A 110 -1.53 -4.97 -15.78
CA GLU A 110 -2.66 -4.29 -16.44
C GLU A 110 -2.80 -4.78 -17.89
N VAL A 111 -1.72 -4.82 -18.67
CA VAL A 111 -1.75 -5.31 -20.06
C VAL A 111 -2.15 -6.79 -20.11
N LEU A 112 -1.54 -7.62 -19.25
CA LEU A 112 -1.84 -9.05 -19.18
C LEU A 112 -3.29 -9.32 -18.79
N LEU A 113 -3.80 -8.63 -17.78
CA LEU A 113 -5.18 -8.77 -17.30
C LEU A 113 -6.17 -8.20 -18.31
N SER A 114 -5.87 -7.08 -18.98
CA SER A 114 -6.70 -6.58 -20.08
C SER A 114 -6.87 -7.60 -21.19
N TRP A 115 -5.79 -8.26 -21.59
CA TRP A 115 -5.86 -9.36 -22.55
C TRP A 115 -6.72 -10.51 -22.03
N LEU A 116 -6.53 -10.91 -20.76
CA LEU A 116 -7.28 -11.99 -20.12
C LEU A 116 -8.79 -11.72 -20.10
N TRP A 117 -9.19 -10.52 -19.62
CA TRP A 117 -10.59 -10.13 -19.48
C TRP A 117 -11.30 -10.03 -20.84
N ASN A 118 -10.60 -9.53 -21.84
CA ASN A 118 -11.18 -9.39 -23.19
C ASN A 118 -11.19 -10.70 -23.99
N ARG A 119 -10.33 -11.67 -23.62
CA ARG A 119 -10.23 -12.94 -24.36
C ARG A 119 -11.06 -14.07 -23.76
N ILE A 120 -11.17 -14.12 -22.43
CA ILE A 120 -11.81 -15.22 -21.69
C ILE A 120 -13.19 -14.82 -21.18
N TYR A 121 -13.39 -13.54 -20.88
CA TYR A 121 -14.63 -13.01 -20.33
C TYR A 121 -15.28 -12.02 -21.30
N ASN A 122 -16.58 -11.79 -21.14
CA ASN A 122 -17.36 -10.83 -21.95
C ASN A 122 -17.24 -9.37 -21.46
N GLY A 123 -16.11 -9.01 -20.89
CA GLY A 123 -15.87 -7.70 -20.30
C GLY A 123 -16.15 -7.64 -18.79
N ILE A 124 -16.07 -6.45 -18.24
CA ILE A 124 -16.26 -6.15 -16.82
C ILE A 124 -17.32 -5.05 -16.69
N ALA A 125 -18.38 -5.32 -15.95
CA ALA A 125 -19.37 -4.33 -15.58
C ALA A 125 -18.97 -3.65 -14.27
N ILE A 126 -18.76 -2.34 -14.30
CA ILE A 126 -18.37 -1.55 -13.13
C ILE A 126 -19.52 -0.63 -12.76
N ASN A 127 -20.01 -0.75 -11.53
CA ASN A 127 -21.08 0.08 -11.02
C ASN A 127 -20.55 0.97 -9.88
N ASN A 128 -21.13 2.20 -9.76
CA ASN A 128 -20.88 3.14 -8.67
C ASN A 128 -19.41 3.59 -8.47
N ILE A 129 -18.54 3.42 -9.46
CA ILE A 129 -17.13 3.82 -9.36
C ILE A 129 -16.94 5.31 -9.06
N ARG A 130 -17.91 6.16 -9.46
CA ARG A 130 -17.88 7.59 -9.17
C ARG A 130 -17.83 7.86 -7.68
N VAL A 131 -18.61 7.14 -6.88
CA VAL A 131 -18.62 7.28 -5.41
C VAL A 131 -17.26 6.96 -4.83
N VAL A 132 -16.61 5.90 -5.33
CA VAL A 132 -15.26 5.53 -4.90
C VAL A 132 -14.24 6.63 -5.25
N LYS A 133 -14.35 7.21 -6.45
CA LYS A 133 -13.46 8.30 -6.89
C LYS A 133 -13.63 9.56 -6.03
N GLU A 134 -14.84 9.91 -5.66
CA GLU A 134 -15.15 11.06 -4.79
C GLU A 134 -14.57 10.83 -3.38
N VAL A 135 -14.79 9.68 -2.79
CA VAL A 135 -14.27 9.34 -1.44
C VAL A 135 -12.74 9.26 -1.42
N ALA A 136 -12.14 8.70 -2.46
CA ALA A 136 -10.69 8.48 -2.53
C ALA A 136 -9.87 9.77 -2.71
N GLN A 137 -10.50 10.92 -3.01
CA GLN A 137 -9.78 12.19 -3.16
C GLN A 137 -9.15 12.66 -1.84
N ASP A 138 -9.88 12.53 -0.74
CA ASP A 138 -9.49 13.11 0.55
C ASP A 138 -9.35 12.07 1.67
N ASN A 139 -9.57 10.78 1.36
CA ASN A 139 -9.57 9.73 2.36
C ASN A 139 -8.65 8.55 1.99
N ALA A 140 -8.06 7.94 3.02
CA ALA A 140 -7.48 6.62 2.89
C ALA A 140 -8.60 5.58 2.77
N VAL A 141 -8.64 4.85 1.65
CA VAL A 141 -9.72 3.89 1.37
C VAL A 141 -9.31 2.49 1.77
N VAL A 142 -10.19 1.82 2.48
CA VAL A 142 -10.03 0.39 2.80
C VAL A 142 -11.07 -0.40 2.01
N TYR A 143 -10.58 -1.28 1.13
CA TYR A 143 -11.42 -2.16 0.33
C TYR A 143 -11.63 -3.49 1.04
N VAL A 144 -12.90 -3.87 1.21
CA VAL A 144 -13.29 -5.10 1.93
C VAL A 144 -14.22 -5.93 1.04
N PRO A 145 -13.70 -6.51 -0.05
CA PRO A 145 -14.52 -7.31 -0.96
C PRO A 145 -14.89 -8.67 -0.37
N CYS A 146 -15.97 -9.28 -0.90
CA CYS A 146 -16.26 -10.69 -0.69
C CYS A 146 -15.19 -11.56 -1.35
N HIS A 147 -14.78 -12.66 -0.70
CA HIS A 147 -13.76 -13.57 -1.25
C HIS A 147 -14.36 -14.84 -1.81
N ARG A 148 -14.47 -14.94 -3.13
CA ARG A 148 -15.00 -16.12 -3.84
C ARG A 148 -13.96 -16.80 -4.70
N SER A 149 -13.01 -16.04 -5.23
CA SER A 149 -12.01 -16.52 -6.18
C SER A 149 -10.63 -15.90 -5.93
N HIS A 150 -9.58 -16.52 -6.44
CA HIS A 150 -8.25 -15.91 -6.52
C HIS A 150 -8.17 -14.79 -7.58
N ILE A 151 -9.24 -14.61 -8.35
CA ILE A 151 -9.36 -13.51 -9.31
C ILE A 151 -9.76 -12.21 -8.62
N ASP A 152 -10.44 -12.25 -7.48
CA ASP A 152 -11.08 -11.09 -6.84
C ASP A 152 -10.10 -9.94 -6.61
N TYR A 153 -8.94 -10.19 -6.00
CA TYR A 153 -7.93 -9.15 -5.74
C TYR A 153 -7.23 -8.66 -7.02
N LEU A 154 -7.11 -9.52 -8.04
CA LEU A 154 -6.57 -9.10 -9.35
C LEU A 154 -7.56 -8.20 -10.08
N LEU A 155 -8.83 -8.58 -10.05
CA LEU A 155 -9.91 -7.82 -10.69
C LEU A 155 -10.08 -6.45 -10.06
N LEU A 156 -10.13 -6.37 -8.72
CA LEU A 156 -10.27 -5.09 -8.02
C LEU A 156 -9.06 -4.18 -8.30
N SER A 157 -7.84 -4.68 -8.16
CA SER A 157 -6.62 -3.92 -8.48
C SER A 157 -6.60 -3.45 -9.94
N TYR A 158 -7.03 -4.30 -10.89
CA TYR A 158 -7.13 -3.95 -12.30
C TYR A 158 -8.14 -2.84 -12.54
N VAL A 159 -9.36 -2.97 -11.99
CA VAL A 159 -10.44 -1.98 -12.15
C VAL A 159 -10.00 -0.63 -11.58
N LEU A 160 -9.46 -0.61 -10.37
CA LEU A 160 -9.01 0.63 -9.73
C LEU A 160 -7.92 1.32 -10.55
N PHE A 161 -6.93 0.57 -11.02
CA PHE A 161 -5.87 1.12 -11.87
C PHE A 161 -6.40 1.66 -13.19
N HIS A 162 -7.31 0.92 -13.83
CA HIS A 162 -7.92 1.33 -15.12
C HIS A 162 -8.78 2.58 -14.98
N GLU A 163 -9.42 2.75 -13.82
CA GLU A 163 -10.24 3.92 -13.47
C GLU A 163 -9.40 5.11 -12.94
N GLY A 164 -8.07 5.00 -12.94
CA GLY A 164 -7.16 6.06 -12.52
C GLY A 164 -7.04 6.22 -11.01
N LEU A 165 -7.44 5.20 -10.26
CA LEU A 165 -7.28 5.14 -8.81
C LEU A 165 -5.99 4.40 -8.42
N MET A 166 -5.52 4.65 -7.21
CA MET A 166 -4.41 3.90 -6.64
C MET A 166 -4.76 2.42 -6.49
N THR A 167 -3.87 1.53 -6.94
CA THR A 167 -3.97 0.10 -6.61
C THR A 167 -3.73 -0.10 -5.11
N PRO A 168 -4.55 -0.93 -4.44
CA PRO A 168 -4.42 -1.15 -3.01
C PRO A 168 -3.22 -2.02 -2.65
N HIS A 169 -2.76 -1.88 -1.41
CA HIS A 169 -1.94 -2.88 -0.76
C HIS A 169 -2.82 -4.05 -0.32
N VAL A 170 -2.59 -5.24 -0.88
CA VAL A 170 -3.45 -6.42 -0.69
C VAL A 170 -2.91 -7.32 0.41
N ALA A 171 -3.72 -7.57 1.44
CA ALA A 171 -3.39 -8.53 2.48
C ALA A 171 -3.51 -9.96 1.94
N ALA A 172 -2.38 -10.64 1.80
CA ALA A 172 -2.29 -11.99 1.26
C ALA A 172 -1.77 -12.99 2.30
N GLY A 173 -2.30 -14.22 2.28
CA GLY A 173 -1.78 -15.28 3.14
C GLY A 173 -0.34 -15.65 2.77
N LYS A 174 0.50 -15.93 3.78
CA LYS A 174 1.91 -16.33 3.60
C LYS A 174 2.09 -17.52 2.67
N ASN A 175 1.08 -18.39 2.55
CA ASN A 175 1.09 -19.53 1.63
C ASN A 175 1.15 -19.12 0.15
N LEU A 176 0.84 -17.87 -0.19
CA LEU A 176 0.96 -17.33 -1.55
C LEU A 176 2.36 -16.76 -1.83
N ASP A 177 3.22 -16.64 -0.82
CA ASP A 177 4.61 -16.19 -0.97
C ASP A 177 5.50 -17.36 -1.45
N MET A 178 5.11 -17.95 -2.58
CA MET A 178 5.83 -19.03 -3.25
C MET A 178 6.94 -18.48 -4.16
N PRO A 179 7.96 -19.28 -4.46
CA PRO A 179 8.92 -18.94 -5.51
C PRO A 179 8.21 -18.54 -6.81
N VAL A 180 8.67 -17.50 -7.48
CA VAL A 180 8.12 -16.90 -8.71
C VAL A 180 6.83 -16.09 -8.46
N ILE A 181 5.78 -16.67 -7.90
CA ILE A 181 4.49 -16.01 -7.69
C ILE A 181 4.59 -14.95 -6.58
N GLY A 182 5.19 -15.28 -5.45
CA GLY A 182 5.36 -14.36 -4.32
C GLY A 182 6.00 -13.03 -4.70
N PRO A 183 7.17 -13.02 -5.37
CA PRO A 183 7.79 -11.79 -5.86
C PRO A 183 6.91 -10.97 -6.81
N ILE A 184 6.12 -11.60 -7.69
CA ILE A 184 5.20 -10.91 -8.60
C ILE A 184 4.08 -10.26 -7.81
N LEU A 185 3.42 -11.02 -6.93
CA LEU A 185 2.35 -10.49 -6.08
C LEU A 185 2.86 -9.34 -5.18
N ARG A 186 4.04 -9.50 -4.59
CA ARG A 186 4.68 -8.48 -3.77
C ARG A 186 4.95 -7.19 -4.53
N ARG A 187 5.37 -7.29 -5.79
CA ARG A 187 5.56 -6.14 -6.69
C ARG A 187 4.23 -5.55 -7.19
N GLY A 188 3.16 -6.34 -7.18
CA GLY A 188 1.80 -5.88 -7.44
C GLY A 188 1.13 -5.20 -6.25
N GLY A 189 1.77 -5.17 -5.08
CA GLY A 189 1.24 -4.54 -3.87
C GLY A 189 0.84 -5.51 -2.76
N ALA A 190 0.97 -6.83 -2.95
CA ALA A 190 0.65 -7.78 -1.89
C ALA A 190 1.65 -7.68 -0.73
N PHE A 191 1.13 -7.66 0.49
CA PHE A 191 1.88 -7.90 1.71
C PHE A 191 1.41 -9.18 2.37
N PHE A 192 2.33 -9.89 3.02
CA PHE A 192 2.05 -11.26 3.45
C PHE A 192 1.85 -11.33 4.95
N LEU A 193 0.81 -12.09 5.36
CA LEU A 193 0.54 -12.35 6.77
C LEU A 193 0.45 -13.84 7.06
N ARG A 194 0.90 -14.21 8.23
CA ARG A 194 0.79 -15.57 8.74
C ARG A 194 -0.66 -15.86 9.13
N ARG A 195 -1.08 -17.11 9.00
CA ARG A 195 -2.44 -17.54 9.31
C ARG A 195 -2.84 -17.32 10.77
N SER A 196 -1.89 -17.45 11.69
CA SER A 196 -2.03 -17.14 13.10
C SER A 196 -0.70 -16.60 13.64
N PHE A 197 -0.78 -15.57 14.46
CA PHE A 197 0.36 -14.98 15.15
C PHE A 197 0.01 -14.53 16.58
N ARG A 198 -1.09 -15.10 17.14
CA ARG A 198 -1.55 -14.76 18.50
C ARG A 198 -0.49 -14.96 19.56
N ASP A 199 0.33 -16.01 19.40
CA ASP A 199 1.38 -16.36 20.34
C ASP A 199 2.73 -15.66 20.03
N ASN A 200 2.76 -14.83 18.99
CA ASN A 200 3.96 -14.12 18.58
C ASN A 200 3.76 -12.60 18.63
N ARG A 201 3.88 -12.04 19.84
CA ARG A 201 3.69 -10.61 20.10
C ARG A 201 4.59 -9.73 19.24
N LEU A 202 5.86 -10.12 19.04
CA LEU A 202 6.79 -9.37 18.20
C LEU A 202 6.32 -9.30 16.74
N TYR A 203 5.84 -10.42 16.18
CA TYR A 203 5.29 -10.44 14.84
C TYR A 203 4.04 -9.56 14.75
N GLY A 204 3.15 -9.67 15.75
CA GLY A 204 1.94 -8.86 15.83
C GLY A 204 2.25 -7.36 15.84
N ALA A 205 3.21 -6.91 16.65
CA ALA A 205 3.61 -5.52 16.73
C ALA A 205 4.21 -4.99 15.41
N VAL A 206 5.06 -5.79 14.75
CA VAL A 206 5.63 -5.43 13.43
C VAL A 206 4.53 -5.35 12.37
N PHE A 207 3.57 -6.26 12.39
CA PHE A 207 2.46 -6.28 11.45
C PHE A 207 1.49 -5.12 11.66
N ASP A 208 1.11 -4.85 12.91
CA ASP A 208 0.20 -3.75 13.28
C ASP A 208 0.82 -2.39 12.87
N GLU A 209 2.10 -2.20 13.17
CA GLU A 209 2.83 -1.01 12.76
C GLU A 209 2.94 -0.86 11.24
N TYR A 210 3.11 -1.97 10.50
CA TYR A 210 3.12 -1.93 9.04
C TYR A 210 1.78 -1.45 8.47
N VAL A 211 0.67 -2.00 8.96
CA VAL A 211 -0.68 -1.59 8.56
C VAL A 211 -0.95 -0.13 8.93
N HIS A 212 -0.56 0.27 10.15
CA HIS A 212 -0.65 1.65 10.60
C HIS A 212 0.07 2.62 9.66
N GLN A 213 1.31 2.30 9.26
CA GLN A 213 2.07 3.14 8.33
C GLN A 213 1.46 3.20 6.92
N LEU A 214 0.82 2.14 6.44
CA LEU A 214 0.10 2.18 5.16
C LEU A 214 -1.07 3.16 5.24
N ILE A 215 -1.90 3.04 6.26
CA ILE A 215 -3.14 3.84 6.42
C ILE A 215 -2.80 5.32 6.67
N THR A 216 -1.90 5.60 7.60
CA THR A 216 -1.53 6.99 7.96
C THR A 216 -0.82 7.74 6.84
N ARG A 217 -0.19 7.01 5.91
CA ARG A 217 0.39 7.59 4.68
C ARG A 217 -0.61 7.72 3.53
N GLY A 218 -1.88 7.35 3.75
CA GLY A 218 -2.93 7.45 2.74
C GLY A 218 -2.90 6.35 1.67
N HIS A 219 -2.20 5.23 1.92
CA HIS A 219 -2.25 4.10 0.99
C HIS A 219 -3.58 3.37 1.12
N PRO A 220 -4.25 3.04 0.01
CA PRO A 220 -5.39 2.16 0.06
C PRO A 220 -4.95 0.74 0.43
N VAL A 221 -5.76 0.09 1.25
CA VAL A 221 -5.53 -1.27 1.73
C VAL A 221 -6.70 -2.15 1.33
N GLU A 222 -6.42 -3.38 0.92
CA GLU A 222 -7.43 -4.39 0.61
C GLU A 222 -7.23 -5.61 1.50
N TYR A 223 -8.30 -6.07 2.13
CA TYR A 223 -8.31 -7.35 2.82
C TYR A 223 -9.70 -7.98 2.79
N PHE A 224 -9.73 -9.31 2.86
CA PHE A 224 -10.97 -10.07 2.90
C PHE A 224 -11.37 -10.32 4.36
N ILE A 225 -12.44 -9.67 4.81
CA ILE A 225 -12.92 -9.77 6.20
C ILE A 225 -13.29 -11.20 6.60
N GLU A 226 -13.64 -12.03 5.62
CA GLU A 226 -13.95 -13.44 5.80
C GLU A 226 -12.71 -14.27 6.22
N GLY A 227 -11.50 -13.77 5.98
CA GLY A 227 -10.23 -14.45 6.29
C GLY A 227 -10.04 -15.77 5.56
N GLY A 228 -10.90 -16.08 4.58
CA GLY A 228 -10.84 -17.26 3.75
C GLY A 228 -11.78 -17.15 2.57
N ARG A 229 -11.66 -18.05 1.59
CA ARG A 229 -12.48 -18.05 0.37
C ARG A 229 -13.75 -18.85 0.57
N SER A 230 -14.90 -18.25 0.27
CA SER A 230 -16.17 -18.95 0.18
C SER A 230 -16.20 -19.87 -1.05
N ARG A 231 -16.48 -21.15 -0.82
CA ARG A 231 -16.65 -22.15 -1.90
C ARG A 231 -18.10 -22.31 -2.32
N THR A 232 -19.04 -21.91 -1.48
CA THR A 232 -20.47 -22.03 -1.72
C THR A 232 -21.10 -20.75 -2.29
N GLY A 233 -20.30 -19.68 -2.44
CA GLY A 233 -20.78 -18.35 -2.82
C GLY A 233 -21.47 -17.58 -1.70
N ARG A 234 -21.71 -18.19 -0.53
CA ARG A 234 -22.24 -17.51 0.65
C ARG A 234 -21.12 -16.82 1.41
N MET A 235 -21.38 -15.64 1.95
CA MET A 235 -20.44 -14.92 2.79
C MET A 235 -20.10 -15.75 4.03
N LEU A 236 -18.80 -15.86 4.34
CA LEU A 236 -18.34 -16.53 5.56
C LEU A 236 -18.44 -15.58 6.76
N PRO A 237 -18.48 -16.11 8.00
CA PRO A 237 -18.43 -15.28 9.19
C PRO A 237 -17.21 -14.35 9.20
N PRO A 238 -17.37 -13.07 9.55
CA PRO A 238 -16.30 -12.09 9.54
C PRO A 238 -15.24 -12.39 10.60
N ARG A 239 -13.98 -12.13 10.27
CA ARG A 239 -12.82 -12.16 11.18
C ARG A 239 -12.32 -10.73 11.41
N PRO A 240 -12.67 -10.10 12.53
CA PRO A 240 -12.50 -8.66 12.72
C PRO A 240 -11.06 -8.21 12.98
N GLY A 241 -10.06 -9.10 12.98
CA GLY A 241 -8.68 -8.76 13.32
C GLY A 241 -8.09 -7.62 12.48
N MET A 242 -8.17 -7.72 11.15
CA MET A 242 -7.69 -6.66 10.25
C MET A 242 -8.52 -5.38 10.40
N LEU A 243 -9.83 -5.48 10.54
CA LEU A 243 -10.70 -4.32 10.76
C LEU A 243 -10.33 -3.59 12.06
N ALA A 244 -10.10 -4.33 13.14
CA ALA A 244 -9.69 -3.74 14.42
C ALA A 244 -8.34 -3.02 14.32
N MET A 245 -7.36 -3.57 13.58
CA MET A 245 -6.08 -2.90 13.30
C MET A 245 -6.28 -1.61 12.50
N THR A 246 -7.13 -1.67 11.47
CA THR A 246 -7.46 -0.50 10.65
C THR A 246 -8.07 0.62 11.49
N LEU A 247 -9.05 0.30 12.34
CA LEU A 247 -9.71 1.28 13.23
C LEU A 247 -8.71 1.89 14.24
N ARG A 248 -7.86 1.07 14.88
CA ARG A 248 -6.80 1.58 15.77
C ARG A 248 -5.77 2.47 15.08
N SER A 249 -5.55 2.27 13.79
CA SER A 249 -4.63 3.12 13.01
C SER A 249 -5.23 4.46 12.67
N PHE A 250 -6.54 4.60 12.75
CA PHE A 250 -7.28 5.83 12.46
C PHE A 250 -7.52 6.67 13.70
N LEU A 251 -7.66 6.03 14.87
CA LEU A 251 -7.84 6.69 16.18
C LEU A 251 -6.50 7.19 16.74
#